data_3b97ef099ceac60463d22962e387b2bf
#
_entry.id   3b97ef099ceac60463d22962e387b2bf
#
_cell.length_a   1.000
_cell.length_b   1.000
_cell.length_c   1.000
_cell.angle_alpha   90.00
_cell.angle_beta   90.00
_cell.angle_gamma   90.00
#
_symmetry.space_group_name_H-M   'P 1'
#
loop_
_entity.id
_entity.type
_entity.pdbx_description
1 polymer ?
#
loop_
_entity_poly.entity_id
_entity_poly.type
_entity_poly.pdbx_seq_one_letter_code
_entity_poly.pdbx_strand_id
1 'polypeptide(L)'
;MKIFKRLIVLSCLVLFITGCKDVFVLPDEEVKYLDGKYNVEMSIKNYGKIELELDATKAPITVTNFMTLVRNGSYDGNKIHRVDKDFVIQGGDLGDTKPIKGEFLANGVDNDISHVRGVISMARSGDQTSGYDTASTQFFIVIEDSTFLDNYYASFGKVTKGMNVIDKINKKNISTDDYGNVLYESDMPVIEYIKEIEK
;
A
#
# COMPACT_ATOMS: atom_id res chain seq x y z
N MET A 1 -30.01 -49.14 38.16
CA MET A 1 -29.61 -48.60 36.88
C MET A 1 -28.42 -47.69 37.15
N LYS A 2 -27.18 -48.19 36.96
CA LYS A 2 -25.94 -47.52 37.36
C LYS A 2 -25.29 -46.89 36.13
N ILE A 3 -25.15 -45.57 36.13
CA ILE A 3 -24.50 -44.81 35.09
C ILE A 3 -23.00 -44.81 35.39
N PHE A 4 -22.20 -45.44 34.50
CA PHE A 4 -20.74 -45.45 34.56
C PHE A 4 -20.20 -44.14 33.92
N LYS A 5 -19.66 -43.25 34.75
CA LYS A 5 -18.82 -42.16 34.28
C LYS A 5 -17.43 -42.69 33.94
N ARG A 6 -17.03 -42.68 32.68
CA ARG A 6 -15.65 -42.94 32.25
C ARG A 6 -14.81 -41.70 32.46
N LEU A 7 -13.90 -41.78 33.41
CA LEU A 7 -12.85 -40.81 33.65
C LEU A 7 -11.71 -41.12 32.66
N ILE A 8 -11.44 -40.20 31.72
CA ILE A 8 -10.27 -40.31 30.86
C ILE A 8 -9.11 -39.65 31.61
N VAL A 9 -8.20 -40.48 32.11
CA VAL A 9 -6.93 -40.04 32.69
C VAL A 9 -5.96 -39.79 31.54
N LEU A 10 -5.64 -38.52 31.29
CA LEU A 10 -4.62 -38.13 30.33
C LEU A 10 -3.24 -38.34 30.99
N SER A 11 -2.59 -39.45 30.65
CA SER A 11 -1.24 -39.77 31.10
C SER A 11 -0.24 -38.92 30.30
N CYS A 12 0.34 -37.91 30.95
CA CYS A 12 1.50 -37.21 30.42
C CYS A 12 2.73 -38.09 30.51
N LEU A 13 3.05 -38.77 29.42
CA LEU A 13 4.33 -39.46 29.28
C LEU A 13 5.41 -38.44 28.91
N VAL A 14 6.19 -38.01 29.90
CA VAL A 14 7.40 -37.19 29.67
C VAL A 14 8.50 -38.12 29.20
N LEU A 15 8.74 -38.18 27.90
CA LEU A 15 9.93 -38.80 27.31
C LEU A 15 11.03 -37.77 27.24
N PHE A 16 12.03 -37.88 28.11
CA PHE A 16 13.32 -37.22 27.94
C PHE A 16 14.05 -37.91 26.79
N ILE A 17 14.11 -37.24 25.60
CA ILE A 17 15.01 -37.63 24.53
C ILE A 17 16.12 -36.57 24.46
N THR A 18 17.33 -36.99 24.82
CA THR A 18 18.57 -36.27 24.62
C THR A 18 18.89 -36.19 23.12
N GLY A 19 19.05 -35.00 22.58
CA GLY A 19 19.87 -34.74 21.40
C GLY A 19 19.21 -34.92 20.05
N CYS A 20 18.45 -33.94 19.64
CA CYS A 20 18.43 -33.30 18.30
C CYS A 20 17.50 -32.11 18.42
N LYS A 21 18.02 -30.94 18.13
CA LYS A 21 17.19 -29.73 17.98
C LYS A 21 16.46 -29.84 16.64
N ASP A 22 15.39 -30.58 16.60
CA ASP A 22 14.41 -30.41 15.53
C ASP A 22 13.73 -29.07 15.78
N VAL A 23 14.23 -28.03 15.10
CA VAL A 23 13.51 -26.76 14.99
C VAL A 23 12.21 -27.11 14.26
N PHE A 24 11.12 -27.15 15.01
CA PHE A 24 9.78 -27.25 14.43
C PHE A 24 9.57 -25.94 13.65
N VAL A 25 9.91 -25.96 12.37
CA VAL A 25 9.59 -24.89 11.43
C VAL A 25 8.10 -25.01 11.19
N LEU A 26 7.32 -24.08 11.73
CA LEU A 26 5.93 -23.92 11.32
C LEU A 26 5.92 -23.79 9.81
N PRO A 27 5.05 -24.49 9.08
CA PRO A 27 4.93 -24.26 7.65
C PRO A 27 4.65 -22.78 7.45
N ASP A 28 5.39 -22.13 6.54
CA ASP A 28 5.11 -20.77 6.11
C ASP A 28 3.64 -20.73 5.69
N GLU A 29 2.81 -19.96 6.42
CA GLU A 29 1.44 -19.72 5.97
C GLU A 29 1.55 -19.09 4.59
N GLU A 30 1.00 -19.76 3.60
CA GLU A 30 0.97 -19.25 2.23
C GLU A 30 0.21 -17.93 2.23
N VAL A 31 0.92 -16.83 2.01
CA VAL A 31 0.33 -15.49 2.00
C VAL A 31 -0.71 -15.44 0.89
N LYS A 32 -1.97 -15.44 1.25
CA LYS A 32 -3.07 -15.29 0.29
C LYS A 32 -3.21 -13.83 -0.12
N TYR A 33 -2.77 -13.52 -1.32
CA TYR A 33 -2.96 -12.20 -1.91
C TYR A 33 -4.41 -11.98 -2.36
N LEU A 34 -4.83 -10.72 -2.35
CA LEU A 34 -6.11 -10.29 -2.93
C LEU A 34 -6.08 -10.47 -4.46
N ASP A 35 -7.27 -10.61 -5.05
CA ASP A 35 -7.50 -10.68 -6.49
C ASP A 35 -8.75 -9.88 -6.85
N GLY A 36 -8.84 -9.42 -8.11
CA GLY A 36 -9.97 -8.62 -8.59
C GLY A 36 -9.86 -7.12 -8.28
N LYS A 37 -11.00 -6.44 -8.22
CA LYS A 37 -11.08 -4.99 -8.04
C LYS A 37 -11.53 -4.62 -6.63
N TYR A 38 -10.91 -3.58 -6.07
CA TYR A 38 -11.26 -3.00 -4.77
C TYR A 38 -11.49 -1.52 -4.91
N ASN A 39 -12.43 -0.97 -4.16
CA ASN A 39 -12.73 0.45 -4.20
C ASN A 39 -12.48 1.08 -2.84
N VAL A 40 -11.83 2.24 -2.84
CA VAL A 40 -11.59 3.01 -1.63
C VAL A 40 -11.97 4.47 -1.81
N GLU A 41 -12.40 5.10 -0.72
CA GLU A 41 -12.59 6.55 -0.60
C GLU A 41 -11.46 7.11 0.25
N MET A 42 -10.75 8.11 -0.27
CA MET A 42 -9.77 8.90 0.48
C MET A 42 -10.32 10.30 0.73
N SER A 43 -10.42 10.70 2.00
CA SER A 43 -10.79 12.06 2.40
C SER A 43 -9.55 12.89 2.70
N ILE A 44 -9.44 14.05 2.07
CA ILE A 44 -8.33 14.99 2.27
C ILE A 44 -8.89 16.26 2.90
N LYS A 45 -8.44 16.57 4.10
CA LYS A 45 -8.93 17.66 4.93
C LYS A 45 -8.91 18.99 4.17
N ASN A 46 -10.05 19.68 4.14
CA ASN A 46 -10.28 20.95 3.46
C ASN A 46 -10.25 20.91 1.92
N TYR A 47 -9.97 19.76 1.29
CA TYR A 47 -9.94 19.62 -0.16
C TYR A 47 -11.13 18.82 -0.70
N GLY A 48 -11.55 17.79 0.03
CA GLY A 48 -12.66 16.91 -0.37
C GLY A 48 -12.26 15.44 -0.46
N LYS A 49 -13.03 14.68 -1.23
CA LYS A 49 -12.90 13.23 -1.33
C LYS A 49 -12.56 12.80 -2.75
N ILE A 50 -11.78 11.75 -2.84
CA ILE A 50 -11.52 11.02 -4.09
C ILE A 50 -11.93 9.55 -3.91
N GLU A 51 -12.42 8.93 -4.99
CA GLU A 51 -12.62 7.48 -5.04
C GLU A 51 -11.56 6.87 -5.96
N LEU A 52 -11.00 5.75 -5.53
CA LEU A 52 -10.03 4.99 -6.31
C LEU A 52 -10.55 3.58 -6.54
N GLU A 53 -10.29 3.03 -7.73
CA GLU A 53 -10.41 1.61 -8.03
C GLU A 53 -9.00 1.02 -8.08
N LEU A 54 -8.76 0.00 -7.26
CA LEU A 54 -7.49 -0.73 -7.15
C LEU A 54 -7.59 -2.05 -7.90
N ASP A 55 -6.51 -2.50 -8.54
CA ASP A 55 -6.48 -3.70 -9.37
C ASP A 55 -5.54 -4.76 -8.80
N ALA A 56 -6.09 -5.65 -7.96
CA ALA A 56 -5.34 -6.77 -7.38
C ALA A 56 -5.04 -7.88 -8.41
N THR A 57 -5.69 -7.89 -9.58
CA THR A 57 -5.33 -8.82 -10.65
C THR A 57 -3.99 -8.45 -11.30
N LYS A 58 -3.68 -7.13 -11.36
CA LYS A 58 -2.42 -6.61 -11.94
C LYS A 58 -1.30 -6.46 -10.91
N ALA A 59 -1.66 -6.11 -9.66
CA ALA A 59 -0.70 -5.87 -8.59
C ALA A 59 -1.19 -6.49 -7.25
N PRO A 60 -1.29 -7.83 -7.15
CA PRO A 60 -1.85 -8.51 -6.00
C PRO A 60 -1.11 -8.24 -4.68
N ILE A 61 0.22 -8.22 -4.69
CA ILE A 61 1.04 -7.95 -3.50
C ILE A 61 0.83 -6.52 -3.03
N THR A 62 0.91 -5.57 -3.95
CA THR A 62 0.75 -4.14 -3.71
C THR A 62 -0.65 -3.82 -3.17
N VAL A 63 -1.69 -4.32 -3.83
CA VAL A 63 -3.08 -4.08 -3.38
C VAL A 63 -3.35 -4.74 -2.04
N THR A 64 -2.84 -5.96 -1.80
CA THR A 64 -2.97 -6.63 -0.49
C THR A 64 -2.33 -5.80 0.62
N ASN A 65 -1.11 -5.31 0.40
CA ASN A 65 -0.40 -4.46 1.35
C ASN A 65 -1.17 -3.16 1.60
N PHE A 66 -1.55 -2.44 0.55
CA PHE A 66 -2.28 -1.18 0.65
C PHE A 66 -3.63 -1.36 1.36
N MET A 67 -4.43 -2.37 0.99
CA MET A 67 -5.72 -2.66 1.61
C MET A 67 -5.58 -3.10 3.08
N THR A 68 -4.51 -3.79 3.44
CA THR A 68 -4.21 -4.11 4.84
C THR A 68 -4.00 -2.84 5.67
N LEU A 69 -3.21 -1.90 5.15
CA LEU A 69 -2.97 -0.60 5.80
C LEU A 69 -4.26 0.25 5.86
N VAL A 70 -5.08 0.23 4.81
CA VAL A 70 -6.38 0.90 4.78
C VAL A 70 -7.32 0.34 5.84
N ARG A 71 -7.49 -0.98 5.89
CA ARG A 71 -8.39 -1.66 6.85
C ARG A 71 -7.97 -1.47 8.30
N ASN A 72 -6.69 -1.27 8.54
CA ASN A 72 -6.14 -0.98 9.88
C ASN A 72 -6.18 0.52 10.23
N GLY A 73 -6.64 1.40 9.34
CA GLY A 73 -6.63 2.86 9.55
C GLY A 73 -5.23 3.47 9.60
N SER A 74 -4.22 2.79 9.06
CA SER A 74 -2.82 3.22 9.17
C SER A 74 -2.55 4.55 8.47
N TYR A 75 -3.36 4.91 7.47
CA TYR A 75 -3.23 6.18 6.75
C TYR A 75 -4.01 7.34 7.37
N ASP A 76 -4.80 7.09 8.43
CA ASP A 76 -5.61 8.13 9.07
C ASP A 76 -4.71 9.18 9.73
N GLY A 77 -4.92 10.44 9.38
CA GLY A 77 -4.07 11.55 9.82
C GLY A 77 -2.73 11.67 9.12
N ASN A 78 -2.39 10.76 8.19
CA ASN A 78 -1.15 10.84 7.42
C ASN A 78 -1.16 12.05 6.46
N LYS A 79 0.01 12.44 5.97
CA LYS A 79 0.22 13.67 5.20
C LYS A 79 0.65 13.38 3.77
N ILE A 80 0.24 14.28 2.88
CA ILE A 80 0.83 14.42 1.55
C ILE A 80 2.06 15.30 1.72
N HIS A 81 3.23 14.67 1.75
CA HIS A 81 4.50 15.31 2.07
C HIS A 81 5.24 15.83 0.83
N ARG A 82 4.82 15.41 -0.37
CA ARG A 82 5.39 15.86 -1.64
C ARG A 82 4.27 16.29 -2.60
N VAL A 83 4.40 17.48 -3.14
CA VAL A 83 3.54 18.05 -4.19
C VAL A 83 4.48 18.55 -5.29
N ASP A 84 4.76 17.70 -6.26
CA ASP A 84 5.56 18.00 -7.42
C ASP A 84 4.62 18.43 -8.53
N LYS A 85 4.62 19.75 -8.81
CA LYS A 85 3.65 20.37 -9.71
C LYS A 85 3.69 19.73 -11.09
N ASP A 86 2.48 19.45 -11.61
CA ASP A 86 2.27 18.89 -12.94
C ASP A 86 2.94 17.51 -13.12
N PHE A 87 3.32 16.85 -12.01
CA PHE A 87 3.88 15.50 -12.00
C PHE A 87 3.09 14.58 -11.06
N VAL A 88 3.32 14.66 -9.75
CA VAL A 88 2.68 13.76 -8.77
C VAL A 88 2.37 14.46 -7.44
N ILE A 89 1.40 13.93 -6.71
CA ILE A 89 1.31 14.13 -5.26
C ILE A 89 1.65 12.81 -4.57
N GLN A 90 2.42 12.85 -3.47
CA GLN A 90 2.89 11.67 -2.76
C GLN A 90 2.60 11.78 -1.27
N GLY A 91 2.11 10.69 -0.68
CA GLY A 91 1.83 10.55 0.75
C GLY A 91 2.03 9.13 1.21
N GLY A 92 1.53 8.81 2.41
CA GLY A 92 1.58 7.45 2.94
C GLY A 92 2.90 7.08 3.61
N ASP A 93 3.69 8.06 4.05
CA ASP A 93 4.91 7.79 4.83
C ASP A 93 4.53 7.38 6.26
N LEU A 94 4.72 6.11 6.58
CA LEU A 94 4.48 5.52 7.90
C LEU A 94 5.80 5.15 8.62
N GLY A 95 6.94 5.68 8.13
CA GLY A 95 8.26 5.38 8.66
C GLY A 95 8.79 4.02 8.19
N ASP A 96 9.69 3.43 8.98
CA ASP A 96 10.33 2.14 8.66
C ASP A 96 9.32 0.99 8.75
N THR A 97 8.96 0.45 7.59
CA THR A 97 8.05 -0.68 7.44
C THR A 97 8.67 -1.75 6.56
N LYS A 98 8.16 -2.98 6.66
CA LYS A 98 8.65 -4.08 5.83
C LYS A 98 8.41 -3.79 4.35
N PRO A 99 9.43 -3.84 3.50
CA PRO A 99 9.26 -3.64 2.07
C PRO A 99 8.53 -4.81 1.41
N ILE A 100 7.94 -4.54 0.26
CA ILE A 100 7.24 -5.51 -0.59
C ILE A 100 7.93 -5.66 -1.93
N LYS A 101 7.69 -6.77 -2.62
CA LYS A 101 8.14 -6.97 -3.99
C LYS A 101 7.51 -5.92 -4.91
N GLY A 102 8.32 -5.29 -5.75
CA GLY A 102 7.85 -4.37 -6.78
C GLY A 102 7.18 -5.10 -7.94
N GLU A 103 5.93 -4.76 -8.23
CA GLU A 103 5.12 -5.41 -9.26
C GLU A 103 5.11 -4.58 -10.55
N PHE A 104 6.21 -4.66 -11.31
CA PHE A 104 6.40 -3.98 -12.59
C PHE A 104 7.34 -4.78 -13.51
N LEU A 105 7.32 -4.47 -14.80
CA LEU A 105 7.97 -5.29 -15.84
C LEU A 105 9.47 -5.47 -15.62
N ALA A 106 10.23 -4.42 -15.26
CA ALA A 106 11.67 -4.53 -15.00
C ALA A 106 12.00 -5.45 -13.81
N ASN A 107 11.03 -5.75 -12.95
CA ASN A 107 11.14 -6.71 -11.83
C ASN A 107 10.45 -8.06 -12.14
N GLY A 108 10.16 -8.33 -13.41
CA GLY A 108 9.61 -9.61 -13.87
C GLY A 108 8.11 -9.80 -13.61
N VAL A 109 7.36 -8.72 -13.39
CA VAL A 109 5.90 -8.77 -13.23
C VAL A 109 5.23 -8.04 -14.40
N ASP A 110 4.30 -8.71 -15.07
CA ASP A 110 3.52 -8.15 -16.18
C ASP A 110 2.40 -7.25 -15.64
N ASN A 111 2.75 -5.99 -15.35
CA ASN A 111 1.85 -4.94 -14.95
C ASN A 111 1.81 -3.86 -16.03
N ASP A 112 0.72 -3.80 -16.76
CA ASP A 112 0.51 -2.94 -17.94
C ASP A 112 -0.30 -1.67 -17.63
N ILE A 113 -0.51 -1.33 -16.34
CA ILE A 113 -1.18 -0.08 -15.95
C ILE A 113 -0.21 1.08 -16.20
N SER A 114 -0.42 1.81 -17.29
CA SER A 114 0.41 2.97 -17.65
C SER A 114 0.17 4.15 -16.72
N HIS A 115 1.22 4.88 -16.36
CA HIS A 115 1.20 6.04 -15.46
C HIS A 115 0.60 7.28 -16.14
N VAL A 116 -0.65 7.18 -16.54
CA VAL A 116 -1.43 8.33 -17.03
C VAL A 116 -2.08 9.07 -15.87
N ARG A 117 -2.58 10.27 -16.13
CA ARG A 117 -3.28 11.10 -15.15
C ARG A 117 -4.31 10.31 -14.32
N GLY A 118 -4.21 10.43 -13.00
CA GLY A 118 -5.10 9.80 -12.03
C GLY A 118 -4.67 8.40 -11.58
N VAL A 119 -3.64 7.80 -12.17
CA VAL A 119 -3.11 6.51 -11.72
C VAL A 119 -2.44 6.67 -10.35
N ILE A 120 -2.68 5.68 -9.47
CA ILE A 120 -1.98 5.53 -8.18
C ILE A 120 -0.91 4.45 -8.32
N SER A 121 0.29 4.73 -7.80
CA SER A 121 1.45 3.85 -7.87
C SER A 121 2.25 3.89 -6.57
N MET A 122 3.03 2.84 -6.28
CA MET A 122 3.89 2.81 -5.11
C MET A 122 5.16 3.61 -5.33
N ALA A 123 5.49 4.46 -4.35
CA ALA A 123 6.82 5.05 -4.28
C ALA A 123 7.84 3.99 -3.78
N ARG A 124 9.06 4.10 -4.26
CA ARG A 124 10.19 3.24 -3.88
C ARG A 124 11.49 4.01 -3.86
N SER A 125 12.49 3.48 -3.17
CA SER A 125 13.86 3.99 -3.19
C SER A 125 14.64 3.43 -4.38
N GLY A 126 15.70 4.13 -4.77
CA GLY A 126 16.54 3.72 -5.90
C GLY A 126 16.15 4.36 -7.23
N ASP A 127 16.78 3.92 -8.28
CA ASP A 127 16.61 4.40 -9.65
C ASP A 127 16.00 3.32 -10.57
N GLN A 128 16.08 3.49 -11.88
CA GLN A 128 15.58 2.51 -12.85
C GLN A 128 16.37 1.19 -12.89
N THR A 129 17.48 1.07 -12.18
CA THR A 129 18.36 -0.10 -12.17
C THR A 129 18.48 -0.76 -10.82
N SER A 130 17.96 -0.14 -9.75
CA SER A 130 18.13 -0.60 -8.37
C SER A 130 16.89 -0.33 -7.50
N GLY A 131 16.84 -0.95 -6.32
CA GLY A 131 15.81 -0.69 -5.32
C GLY A 131 14.41 -1.19 -5.72
N TYR A 132 14.31 -2.24 -6.53
CA TYR A 132 13.03 -2.74 -7.05
C TYR A 132 12.06 -3.21 -5.97
N ASP A 133 12.56 -3.79 -4.90
CA ASP A 133 11.76 -4.34 -3.79
C ASP A 133 11.88 -3.47 -2.52
N THR A 134 11.84 -2.14 -2.68
CA THR A 134 11.95 -1.18 -1.56
C THR A 134 10.67 -0.41 -1.28
N ALA A 135 9.61 -0.60 -2.08
CA ALA A 135 8.31 -0.04 -1.80
C ALA A 135 7.73 -0.62 -0.51
N SER A 136 7.01 0.19 0.28
CA SER A 136 6.38 -0.29 1.51
C SER A 136 5.00 0.33 1.75
N THR A 137 4.91 1.61 2.08
CA THR A 137 3.66 2.28 2.44
C THR A 137 3.37 3.52 1.61
N GLN A 138 4.42 4.20 1.11
CA GLN A 138 4.26 5.45 0.37
C GLN A 138 3.70 5.21 -1.03
N PHE A 139 2.77 6.04 -1.43
CA PHE A 139 2.15 6.02 -2.74
C PHE A 139 2.14 7.42 -3.36
N PHE A 140 2.00 7.48 -4.67
CA PHE A 140 1.78 8.74 -5.38
C PHE A 140 0.60 8.63 -6.35
N ILE A 141 -0.03 9.78 -6.63
CA ILE A 141 -1.08 9.92 -7.65
C ILE A 141 -0.55 10.82 -8.75
N VAL A 142 -0.63 10.34 -9.98
CA VAL A 142 -0.14 11.04 -11.17
C VAL A 142 -1.07 12.20 -11.51
N ILE A 143 -0.49 13.40 -11.68
CA ILE A 143 -1.20 14.63 -12.05
C ILE A 143 -1.26 14.79 -13.57
N GLU A 144 -0.15 14.56 -14.26
CA GLU A 144 -0.04 14.57 -15.72
C GLU A 144 0.63 13.29 -16.22
N ASP A 145 0.33 12.89 -17.46
CA ASP A 145 0.82 11.63 -18.02
C ASP A 145 2.34 11.50 -17.88
N SER A 146 2.78 10.46 -17.19
CA SER A 146 4.17 10.25 -16.80
C SER A 146 4.63 8.83 -17.19
N THR A 147 4.39 8.46 -18.44
CA THR A 147 4.64 7.10 -18.98
C THR A 147 6.11 6.67 -18.91
N PHE A 148 7.05 7.58 -18.66
CA PHE A 148 8.44 7.22 -18.37
C PHE A 148 8.64 6.46 -17.06
N LEU A 149 7.61 6.40 -16.18
CA LEU A 149 7.55 5.57 -14.96
C LEU A 149 7.12 4.14 -15.26
N ASP A 150 6.53 3.88 -16.42
CA ASP A 150 6.07 2.56 -16.83
C ASP A 150 7.25 1.59 -16.81
N ASN A 151 6.97 0.35 -16.45
CA ASN A 151 7.95 -0.72 -16.27
C ASN A 151 8.87 -0.60 -15.05
N TYR A 152 8.89 0.52 -14.30
CA TYR A 152 9.80 0.76 -13.17
C TYR A 152 9.12 1.03 -11.84
N TYR A 153 7.80 1.26 -11.84
CA TYR A 153 6.99 1.51 -10.65
C TYR A 153 5.72 0.66 -10.66
N ALA A 154 5.30 0.21 -9.47
CA ALA A 154 4.11 -0.62 -9.31
C ALA A 154 2.85 0.24 -9.28
N SER A 155 2.28 0.53 -10.46
CA SER A 155 0.94 1.08 -10.58
C SER A 155 -0.09 0.04 -10.18
N PHE A 156 -1.08 0.42 -9.35
CA PHE A 156 -2.02 -0.55 -8.78
C PHE A 156 -3.47 -0.10 -8.78
N GLY A 157 -3.79 1.01 -9.44
CA GLY A 157 -5.17 1.51 -9.53
C GLY A 157 -5.25 2.91 -10.12
N LYS A 158 -6.44 3.49 -10.03
CA LYS A 158 -6.71 4.83 -10.57
C LYS A 158 -7.80 5.55 -9.80
N VAL A 159 -7.77 6.87 -9.81
CA VAL A 159 -8.85 7.74 -9.37
C VAL A 159 -10.03 7.61 -10.34
N THR A 160 -11.20 7.25 -9.81
CA THR A 160 -12.45 7.13 -10.56
C THR A 160 -13.38 8.32 -10.37
N LYS A 161 -13.25 9.01 -9.22
CA LYS A 161 -13.96 10.28 -8.95
C LYS A 161 -13.09 11.22 -8.15
N GLY A 162 -13.29 12.51 -8.30
CA GLY A 162 -12.69 13.53 -7.46
C GLY A 162 -11.29 14.01 -7.91
N MET A 163 -10.84 13.78 -9.15
CA MET A 163 -9.58 14.33 -9.65
C MET A 163 -9.46 15.85 -9.46
N ASN A 164 -10.57 16.59 -9.43
CA ASN A 164 -10.58 18.01 -9.10
C ASN A 164 -10.07 18.33 -7.68
N VAL A 165 -10.09 17.36 -6.75
CA VAL A 165 -9.47 17.49 -5.41
C VAL A 165 -7.95 17.52 -5.53
N ILE A 166 -7.39 16.61 -6.34
CA ILE A 166 -5.95 16.57 -6.66
C ILE A 166 -5.52 17.85 -7.36
N ASP A 167 -6.32 18.34 -8.32
CA ASP A 167 -6.05 19.62 -9.02
C ASP A 167 -6.04 20.82 -8.06
N LYS A 168 -6.90 20.85 -7.04
CA LYS A 168 -6.89 21.91 -6.04
C LYS A 168 -5.60 21.90 -5.21
N ILE A 169 -5.08 20.72 -4.87
CA ILE A 169 -3.80 20.58 -4.16
C ILE A 169 -2.67 21.05 -5.07
N ASN A 170 -2.62 20.60 -6.33
CA ASN A 170 -1.62 20.99 -7.31
C ASN A 170 -1.57 22.50 -7.55
N LYS A 171 -2.74 23.16 -7.59
CA LYS A 171 -2.86 24.61 -7.83
C LYS A 171 -2.58 25.46 -6.59
N LYS A 172 -2.58 24.87 -5.40
CA LYS A 172 -2.30 25.62 -4.17
C LYS A 172 -0.84 26.07 -4.16
N ASN A 173 -0.62 27.29 -3.68
CA ASN A 173 0.74 27.79 -3.47
C ASN A 173 1.31 27.16 -2.18
N ILE A 174 1.83 25.94 -2.30
CA ILE A 174 2.54 25.21 -1.26
C ILE A 174 4.03 25.45 -1.45
N SER A 175 4.74 25.79 -0.38
CA SER A 175 6.20 25.96 -0.45
C SER A 175 6.87 24.59 -0.52
N THR A 176 7.58 24.32 -1.60
CA THR A 176 8.29 23.07 -1.83
C THR A 176 9.76 23.33 -2.17
N ASP A 177 10.60 22.31 -1.99
CA ASP A 177 11.94 22.27 -2.55
C ASP A 177 11.91 21.93 -4.06
N ASP A 178 13.10 21.84 -4.68
CA ASP A 178 13.25 21.54 -6.12
C ASP A 178 12.75 20.13 -6.51
N TYR A 179 12.50 19.26 -5.52
CA TYR A 179 11.97 17.90 -5.71
C TYR A 179 10.48 17.78 -5.37
N GLY A 180 9.82 18.90 -5.05
CA GLY A 180 8.42 18.94 -4.67
C GLY A 180 8.13 18.58 -3.21
N ASN A 181 9.14 18.34 -2.37
CA ASN A 181 8.91 18.07 -0.95
C ASN A 181 8.40 19.32 -0.25
N VAL A 182 7.31 19.17 0.51
CA VAL A 182 6.69 20.30 1.21
C VAL A 182 7.59 20.75 2.38
N LEU A 183 7.97 22.01 2.38
CA LEU A 183 8.96 22.54 3.34
C LEU A 183 8.39 22.72 4.75
N TYR A 184 7.11 23.00 4.88
CA TYR A 184 6.47 23.26 6.17
C TYR A 184 5.37 22.23 6.42
N GLU A 185 5.44 21.55 7.55
CA GLU A 185 4.47 20.52 7.94
C GLU A 185 3.02 21.06 8.00
N SER A 186 2.85 22.33 8.37
CA SER A 186 1.54 23.03 8.38
C SER A 186 0.90 23.14 7.00
N ASP A 187 1.68 23.08 5.93
CA ASP A 187 1.22 23.21 4.55
C ASP A 187 0.87 21.87 3.90
N MET A 188 1.28 20.77 4.53
CA MET A 188 0.99 19.41 4.05
C MET A 188 -0.51 19.14 4.11
N PRO A 189 -1.15 18.75 2.99
CA PRO A 189 -2.52 18.26 3.03
C PRO A 189 -2.61 16.99 3.88
N VAL A 190 -3.65 16.90 4.72
CA VAL A 190 -3.84 15.77 5.64
C VAL A 190 -4.87 14.80 5.06
N ILE A 191 -4.51 13.55 4.98
CA ILE A 191 -5.42 12.44 4.71
C ILE A 191 -6.21 12.18 5.99
N GLU A 192 -7.50 12.52 6.01
CA GLU A 192 -8.34 12.29 7.19
C GLU A 192 -8.55 10.80 7.42
N TYR A 193 -8.78 10.07 6.34
CA TYR A 193 -8.89 8.61 6.31
C TYR A 193 -8.79 8.08 4.87
N ILE A 194 -8.49 6.79 4.75
CA ILE A 194 -8.75 5.98 3.56
C ILE A 194 -9.58 4.79 4.00
N LYS A 195 -10.71 4.55 3.37
CA LYS A 195 -11.60 3.42 3.72
C LYS A 195 -12.10 2.68 2.50
N GLU A 196 -12.30 1.38 2.64
CA GLU A 196 -12.95 0.54 1.63
C GLU A 196 -14.42 0.97 1.46
N ILE A 197 -14.90 0.97 0.22
CA ILE A 197 -16.29 1.26 -0.14
C ILE A 197 -16.84 0.18 -1.06
N GLU A 198 -18.12 -0.12 -0.93
CA GLU A 198 -18.83 -0.98 -1.88
C GLU A 198 -19.24 -0.17 -3.13
N LYS A 199 -19.19 -0.80 -4.31
CA LYS A 199 -19.73 -0.27 -5.57
C LYS A 199 -20.72 -1.26 -6.15
#